data_fcde52b24938a85722b47ea152dd7f87
#
_entry.id   fcde52b24938a85722b47ea152dd7f87
#
_cell.length_a   1.000
_cell.length_b   1.000
_cell.length_c   1.000
_cell.angle_alpha   90.00
_cell.angle_beta   90.00
_cell.angle_gamma   90.00
#
_symmetry.space_group_name_H-M   'P 1'
#
loop_
_entity.id
_entity.type
_entity.pdbx_description
1 polymer ?
#
loop_
_entity_poly.entity_id
_entity_poly.type
_entity_poly.pdbx_seq_one_letter_code
_entity_poly.pdbx_strand_id
1 'polypeptide(L)'
;MRKFRMSIILLIVGVSGSLLQAQDKYTTNQPSIKLTTGKESGKWQFNIYMDKADQATAWIDLNNNGTYDKGEKKIKFNVLYKPSITAKTITIYGKVTGFFCSYNTLTDIDVSKNNHLTSLFCDENKLTQLDVINNTKLKKLYCNGNNITTLKLPDNNELEELYCFANNLSSIDLSACNSLKELYCNQNNIERLDVSNCRKLIELSCDRNRLTALDISKNVELTKLYCFTNELSVLSLSTNKNLIELYCRQNKLTSLDLSENTELTTVVCSENSLNSLDVSKNTKLAELDCSVNKLDKLSVTDNGQLMSVYCFSNRIQTGEFARLLTSLADRNGSGQGEIFVIDTKDTGEQNHCLADDITKAKQKNWNIYDWQAANNNGKNPYEGEKGSSIQHTVLENSVSVYPIPARSVLNIRLPYSLSGKSLTVTDASGRVVMKTNTTSAEKEMTLDVSSLYNGVYFLRIEDKIIRFVVCR
;
A
#
# COMPACT_ATOMS: atom_id res chain seq x y z
N MET A 1 -72.56 -5.22 -50.16
CA MET A 1 -71.18 -5.74 -50.10
C MET A 1 -70.05 -4.61 -50.15
N ARG A 2 -70.37 -3.38 -49.86
CA ARG A 2 -69.34 -2.30 -49.84
C ARG A 2 -68.89 -1.78 -48.42
N LYS A 3 -69.62 -2.17 -47.36
CA LYS A 3 -69.29 -1.69 -45.97
C LYS A 3 -68.32 -2.62 -45.19
N PHE A 4 -68.13 -3.86 -45.69
CA PHE A 4 -67.22 -4.80 -44.94
C PHE A 4 -65.73 -4.69 -45.34
N ARG A 5 -65.39 -4.06 -46.46
CA ARG A 5 -63.99 -3.90 -46.92
C ARG A 5 -63.29 -2.73 -46.24
N MET A 6 -64.00 -1.72 -45.74
CA MET A 6 -63.40 -0.55 -45.15
C MET A 6 -62.96 -0.76 -43.71
N SER A 7 -63.57 -1.64 -42.95
CA SER A 7 -63.21 -1.91 -41.57
C SER A 7 -61.91 -2.75 -41.40
N ILE A 8 -61.65 -3.65 -42.41
CA ILE A 8 -60.44 -4.48 -42.38
C ILE A 8 -59.17 -3.66 -42.71
N ILE A 9 -59.29 -2.66 -43.61
CA ILE A 9 -58.20 -1.77 -44.02
C ILE A 9 -57.85 -0.83 -42.86
N LEU A 10 -58.83 -0.35 -42.09
CA LEU A 10 -58.56 0.54 -40.93
C LEU A 10 -57.90 -0.19 -39.75
N LEU A 11 -58.20 -1.50 -39.55
CA LEU A 11 -57.60 -2.32 -38.51
C LEU A 11 -56.13 -2.66 -38.83
N ILE A 12 -55.80 -2.88 -40.12
CA ILE A 12 -54.43 -3.18 -40.56
C ILE A 12 -53.58 -1.92 -40.50
N VAL A 13 -54.11 -0.75 -40.86
CA VAL A 13 -53.41 0.54 -40.78
C VAL A 13 -53.22 0.97 -39.32
N GLY A 14 -54.19 0.68 -38.43
CA GLY A 14 -54.04 1.00 -36.98
C GLY A 14 -53.01 0.12 -36.29
N VAL A 15 -52.92 -1.17 -36.64
CA VAL A 15 -51.90 -2.05 -36.06
C VAL A 15 -50.53 -1.79 -36.66
N SER A 16 -50.39 -1.52 -37.93
CA SER A 16 -49.13 -1.14 -38.56
C SER A 16 -48.67 0.22 -38.12
N GLY A 17 -49.57 1.21 -37.94
CA GLY A 17 -49.25 2.52 -37.42
C GLY A 17 -48.76 2.51 -35.98
N SER A 18 -49.32 1.67 -35.10
CA SER A 18 -48.86 1.54 -33.73
C SER A 18 -47.55 0.77 -33.61
N LEU A 19 -47.28 -0.18 -34.51
CA LEU A 19 -45.98 -0.85 -34.61
C LEU A 19 -44.90 0.08 -35.19
N LEU A 20 -45.22 0.87 -36.22
CA LEU A 20 -44.30 1.88 -36.76
C LEU A 20 -44.00 2.98 -35.70
N GLN A 21 -44.99 3.52 -34.97
CA GLN A 21 -44.77 4.46 -33.89
C GLN A 21 -43.95 3.88 -32.73
N ALA A 22 -44.05 2.57 -32.47
CA ALA A 22 -43.22 1.92 -31.45
C ALA A 22 -41.77 1.74 -31.93
N GLN A 23 -41.56 1.44 -33.23
CA GLN A 23 -40.22 1.33 -33.82
C GLN A 23 -39.46 2.68 -33.83
N ASP A 24 -40.15 3.80 -34.11
CA ASP A 24 -39.57 5.13 -34.12
C ASP A 24 -39.09 5.59 -32.73
N LYS A 25 -39.58 4.99 -31.67
CA LYS A 25 -39.19 5.34 -30.28
C LYS A 25 -37.96 4.61 -29.82
N TYR A 26 -37.67 3.43 -30.33
CA TYR A 26 -36.53 2.60 -29.92
C TYR A 26 -35.53 2.49 -31.07
N THR A 27 -34.62 3.45 -31.15
CA THR A 27 -33.66 3.53 -32.26
C THR A 27 -32.27 3.12 -31.78
N THR A 28 -31.43 2.69 -32.72
CA THR A 28 -30.02 2.41 -32.49
C THR A 28 -29.15 3.68 -32.52
N ASN A 29 -29.74 4.81 -32.90
CA ASN A 29 -29.05 6.10 -32.95
C ASN A 29 -29.11 6.81 -31.58
N GLN A 30 -28.71 6.11 -30.52
CA GLN A 30 -28.62 6.64 -29.16
C GLN A 30 -27.38 6.07 -28.45
N PRO A 31 -26.96 6.65 -27.32
CA PRO A 31 -25.86 6.09 -26.54
C PRO A 31 -26.05 4.61 -26.28
N SER A 32 -24.96 3.83 -26.36
CA SER A 32 -25.07 2.38 -26.19
C SER A 32 -23.84 1.78 -25.49
N ILE A 33 -24.07 0.61 -24.87
CA ILE A 33 -23.05 -0.27 -24.29
C ILE A 33 -23.22 -1.63 -24.94
N LYS A 34 -22.14 -2.16 -25.54
CA LYS A 34 -22.13 -3.48 -26.15
C LYS A 34 -21.30 -4.44 -25.31
N LEU A 35 -21.83 -5.62 -25.06
CA LEU A 35 -21.20 -6.64 -24.23
C LEU A 35 -21.05 -7.93 -25.01
N THR A 36 -19.92 -8.61 -24.88
CA THR A 36 -19.67 -9.93 -25.44
C THR A 36 -19.20 -10.87 -24.34
N THR A 37 -19.79 -12.07 -24.24
CA THR A 37 -19.41 -13.09 -23.27
C THR A 37 -18.77 -14.30 -23.93
N GLY A 38 -17.85 -14.94 -23.23
CA GLY A 38 -17.29 -16.24 -23.62
C GLY A 38 -18.20 -17.45 -23.34
N LYS A 39 -19.34 -17.26 -22.67
CA LYS A 39 -20.27 -18.34 -22.34
C LYS A 39 -21.12 -18.73 -23.57
N GLU A 40 -21.38 -20.02 -23.72
CA GLU A 40 -22.31 -20.53 -24.77
C GLU A 40 -23.76 -20.39 -24.37
N SER A 41 -24.08 -20.41 -23.08
CA SER A 41 -25.38 -20.10 -22.49
C SER A 41 -25.18 -19.68 -21.03
N GLY A 42 -26.02 -18.82 -20.53
CA GLY A 42 -25.91 -18.44 -19.14
C GLY A 42 -26.79 -17.27 -18.73
N LYS A 43 -27.04 -17.16 -17.45
CA LYS A 43 -27.73 -16.01 -16.85
C LYS A 43 -26.76 -14.88 -16.75
N TRP A 44 -27.01 -13.81 -17.48
CA TRP A 44 -26.34 -12.57 -17.29
C TRP A 44 -26.87 -11.87 -16.04
N GLN A 45 -26.05 -11.08 -15.40
CA GLN A 45 -26.49 -10.25 -14.27
C GLN A 45 -25.79 -8.90 -14.32
N PHE A 46 -26.55 -7.83 -14.27
CA PHE A 46 -26.00 -6.48 -14.26
C PHE A 46 -27.01 -5.50 -13.68
N ASN A 47 -26.48 -4.36 -13.20
CA ASN A 47 -27.29 -3.23 -12.79
C ASN A 47 -27.10 -2.10 -13.79
N ILE A 48 -28.20 -1.47 -14.19
CA ILE A 48 -28.21 -0.32 -15.08
C ILE A 48 -28.76 0.85 -14.28
N TYR A 49 -27.95 1.89 -14.14
CA TYR A 49 -28.37 3.15 -13.55
C TYR A 49 -28.58 4.18 -14.65
N MET A 50 -29.71 4.87 -14.59
CA MET A 50 -30.12 5.85 -15.60
C MET A 50 -31.11 6.82 -14.98
N ASP A 51 -31.06 8.07 -15.41
CA ASP A 51 -32.01 9.10 -15.00
C ASP A 51 -33.44 8.70 -15.39
N LYS A 52 -34.41 8.94 -14.52
CA LYS A 52 -35.82 8.51 -14.71
C LYS A 52 -36.39 9.03 -16.04
N ALA A 53 -36.02 10.22 -16.47
CA ALA A 53 -36.48 10.80 -17.74
C ALA A 53 -36.00 10.01 -18.97
N ASP A 54 -34.80 9.43 -18.92
CA ASP A 54 -34.18 8.69 -20.04
C ASP A 54 -34.60 7.21 -20.10
N GLN A 55 -35.16 6.65 -19.01
CA GLN A 55 -35.57 5.24 -18.92
C GLN A 55 -36.67 4.86 -19.93
N ALA A 56 -37.47 5.83 -20.36
CA ALA A 56 -38.62 5.59 -21.23
C ALA A 56 -38.24 5.14 -22.66
N THR A 57 -37.03 5.48 -23.12
CA THR A 57 -36.52 5.13 -24.45
C THR A 57 -35.44 4.06 -24.44
N ALA A 58 -35.00 3.64 -23.26
CA ALA A 58 -33.96 2.64 -23.11
C ALA A 58 -34.51 1.23 -23.42
N TRP A 59 -33.67 0.40 -24.05
CA TRP A 59 -33.97 -0.98 -24.38
C TRP A 59 -32.68 -1.82 -24.47
N ILE A 60 -32.84 -3.13 -24.49
CA ILE A 60 -31.73 -4.07 -24.65
C ILE A 60 -31.97 -4.93 -25.85
N ASP A 61 -31.09 -4.87 -26.83
CA ASP A 61 -31.04 -5.78 -27.97
C ASP A 61 -30.46 -7.11 -27.49
N LEU A 62 -31.34 -8.05 -27.13
CA LEU A 62 -30.99 -9.32 -26.48
C LEU A 62 -30.47 -10.37 -27.46
N ASN A 63 -30.73 -10.19 -28.76
CA ASN A 63 -30.30 -11.07 -29.84
C ASN A 63 -29.28 -10.41 -30.77
N ASN A 64 -28.95 -9.14 -30.51
CA ASN A 64 -28.01 -8.28 -31.25
C ASN A 64 -28.30 -8.19 -32.74
N ASN A 65 -29.60 -8.08 -33.10
CA ASN A 65 -30.04 -7.94 -34.49
C ASN A 65 -30.18 -6.48 -34.94
N GLY A 66 -30.00 -5.51 -34.02
CA GLY A 66 -30.10 -4.08 -34.30
C GLY A 66 -31.53 -3.54 -34.46
N THR A 67 -32.53 -4.32 -34.11
CA THR A 67 -33.96 -3.93 -34.17
C THR A 67 -34.62 -4.19 -32.83
N TYR A 68 -35.59 -3.36 -32.48
CA TYR A 68 -36.36 -3.56 -31.25
C TYR A 68 -37.40 -4.68 -31.41
N ASP A 69 -37.26 -5.74 -30.61
CA ASP A 69 -38.18 -6.88 -30.59
C ASP A 69 -39.09 -6.88 -29.36
N LYS A 70 -40.19 -7.62 -29.46
CA LYS A 70 -41.17 -7.76 -28.37
C LYS A 70 -40.52 -8.41 -27.14
N GLY A 71 -40.36 -7.67 -26.06
CA GLY A 71 -39.75 -8.16 -24.79
C GLY A 71 -38.47 -7.46 -24.41
N GLU A 72 -37.79 -6.81 -25.32
CA GLU A 72 -36.51 -6.13 -25.12
C GLU A 72 -36.60 -4.82 -24.31
N LYS A 73 -37.82 -4.32 -24.07
CA LYS A 73 -38.12 -3.16 -23.21
C LYS A 73 -38.17 -3.49 -21.72
N LYS A 74 -38.14 -4.76 -21.33
CA LYS A 74 -38.32 -5.15 -19.92
C LYS A 74 -37.08 -4.96 -19.08
N ILE A 75 -36.41 -3.80 -19.22
CA ILE A 75 -35.24 -3.44 -18.39
C ILE A 75 -35.71 -3.15 -16.96
N LYS A 76 -34.94 -3.62 -15.98
CA LYS A 76 -35.04 -3.21 -14.59
C LYS A 76 -33.88 -2.27 -14.27
N PHE A 77 -34.19 -1.05 -13.86
CA PHE A 77 -33.22 -0.06 -13.50
C PHE A 77 -32.96 -0.04 -11.98
N ASN A 78 -31.75 0.31 -11.58
CA ASN A 78 -31.33 0.50 -10.18
C ASN A 78 -31.51 -0.75 -9.29
N VAL A 79 -31.60 -1.93 -9.90
CA VAL A 79 -31.69 -3.23 -9.24
C VAL A 79 -30.94 -4.27 -10.06
N LEU A 80 -30.57 -5.37 -9.42
CA LEU A 80 -29.94 -6.49 -10.13
C LEU A 80 -30.91 -7.09 -11.15
N TYR A 81 -30.60 -6.94 -12.42
CA TYR A 81 -31.35 -7.49 -13.55
C TYR A 81 -30.69 -8.77 -14.06
N LYS A 82 -31.48 -9.83 -14.20
CA LYS A 82 -31.00 -11.16 -14.63
C LYS A 82 -31.82 -11.63 -15.83
N PRO A 83 -31.59 -11.09 -17.02
CA PRO A 83 -32.25 -11.51 -18.21
C PRO A 83 -31.81 -12.92 -18.66
N SER A 84 -32.74 -13.70 -19.24
CA SER A 84 -32.35 -14.91 -19.95
C SER A 84 -31.88 -14.51 -21.34
N ILE A 85 -30.58 -14.64 -21.58
CA ILE A 85 -29.94 -14.25 -22.84
C ILE A 85 -29.35 -15.50 -23.48
N THR A 86 -29.61 -15.68 -24.76
CA THR A 86 -29.08 -16.78 -25.57
C THR A 86 -27.95 -16.31 -26.49
N ALA A 87 -27.92 -15.02 -26.81
CA ALA A 87 -26.85 -14.44 -27.64
C ALA A 87 -25.55 -14.28 -26.87
N LYS A 88 -24.43 -14.46 -27.58
CA LYS A 88 -23.09 -14.15 -27.04
C LYS A 88 -22.84 -12.66 -26.89
N THR A 89 -23.55 -11.84 -27.67
CA THR A 89 -23.40 -10.39 -27.68
C THR A 89 -24.78 -9.76 -27.49
N ILE A 90 -24.84 -8.71 -26.68
CA ILE A 90 -26.04 -7.87 -26.48
C ILE A 90 -25.64 -6.41 -26.55
N THR A 91 -26.60 -5.54 -26.85
CA THR A 91 -26.39 -4.09 -26.80
C THR A 91 -27.48 -3.42 -25.97
N ILE A 92 -27.07 -2.59 -25.02
CA ILE A 92 -27.94 -1.79 -24.17
C ILE A 92 -27.96 -0.38 -24.76
N TYR A 93 -29.13 0.11 -25.13
CA TYR A 93 -29.34 1.42 -25.68
C TYR A 93 -29.97 2.37 -24.66
N GLY A 94 -29.43 3.58 -24.55
CA GLY A 94 -29.87 4.63 -23.66
C GLY A 94 -28.72 5.33 -22.94
N LYS A 95 -29.01 6.46 -22.29
CA LYS A 95 -28.01 7.24 -21.54
C LYS A 95 -27.72 6.62 -20.17
N VAL A 96 -26.96 5.54 -20.17
CA VAL A 96 -26.57 4.84 -18.94
C VAL A 96 -25.55 5.70 -18.17
N THR A 97 -25.84 6.00 -16.91
CA THR A 97 -24.94 6.79 -16.03
C THR A 97 -24.10 5.88 -15.14
N GLY A 98 -24.62 4.70 -14.75
CA GLY A 98 -23.88 3.68 -14.01
C GLY A 98 -24.14 2.31 -14.57
N PHE A 99 -23.07 1.52 -14.77
CA PHE A 99 -23.19 0.18 -15.29
C PHE A 99 -22.31 -0.81 -14.50
N PHE A 100 -22.95 -1.82 -13.88
CA PHE A 100 -22.29 -2.80 -13.05
C PHE A 100 -22.53 -4.19 -13.64
N CYS A 101 -21.50 -4.78 -14.22
CA CYS A 101 -21.55 -6.04 -14.97
C CYS A 101 -20.48 -7.05 -14.52
N SER A 102 -20.11 -7.00 -13.25
CA SER A 102 -19.15 -7.93 -12.65
C SER A 102 -19.62 -9.39 -12.74
N TYR A 103 -18.67 -10.33 -12.75
CA TYR A 103 -18.94 -11.80 -12.73
C TYR A 103 -19.78 -12.34 -13.90
N ASN A 104 -19.63 -11.76 -15.10
CA ASN A 104 -20.37 -12.20 -16.30
C ASN A 104 -19.53 -13.00 -17.31
N THR A 105 -18.25 -13.24 -17.01
CA THR A 105 -17.29 -13.83 -17.96
C THR A 105 -17.21 -13.09 -19.30
N LEU A 106 -17.35 -11.75 -19.25
CA LEU A 106 -17.24 -10.90 -20.42
C LEU A 106 -15.85 -11.02 -21.03
N THR A 107 -15.78 -11.16 -22.33
CA THR A 107 -14.54 -11.13 -23.11
C THR A 107 -14.32 -9.79 -23.77
N ASP A 108 -15.40 -9.00 -23.94
CA ASP A 108 -15.33 -7.66 -24.49
C ASP A 108 -16.47 -6.77 -23.96
N ILE A 109 -16.18 -5.49 -23.80
CA ILE A 109 -17.10 -4.42 -23.45
C ILE A 109 -16.77 -3.17 -24.26
N ASP A 110 -17.72 -2.70 -25.06
CA ASP A 110 -17.61 -1.43 -25.78
C ASP A 110 -18.57 -0.40 -25.17
N VAL A 111 -18.00 0.59 -24.50
CA VAL A 111 -18.69 1.73 -23.88
C VAL A 111 -18.47 3.04 -24.66
N SER A 112 -17.77 2.99 -25.79
CA SER A 112 -17.33 4.16 -26.55
C SER A 112 -18.45 5.09 -27.00
N LYS A 113 -19.65 4.56 -27.18
CA LYS A 113 -20.84 5.31 -27.57
C LYS A 113 -21.67 5.84 -26.39
N ASN A 114 -21.25 5.61 -25.15
CA ASN A 114 -21.99 6.07 -23.97
C ASN A 114 -21.15 7.05 -23.13
N ASN A 115 -21.12 8.31 -23.56
CA ASN A 115 -20.40 9.39 -22.86
C ASN A 115 -21.13 9.93 -21.61
N HIS A 116 -22.16 9.23 -21.13
CA HIS A 116 -22.91 9.56 -19.91
C HIS A 116 -22.45 8.79 -18.69
N LEU A 117 -21.58 7.77 -18.87
CA LEU A 117 -21.10 6.96 -17.77
C LEU A 117 -20.33 7.81 -16.74
N THR A 118 -20.76 7.68 -15.49
CA THR A 118 -20.06 8.20 -14.29
C THR A 118 -19.45 7.05 -13.46
N SER A 119 -19.99 5.84 -13.59
CA SER A 119 -19.52 4.65 -12.89
C SER A 119 -19.58 3.41 -13.79
N LEU A 120 -18.45 2.71 -13.91
CA LEU A 120 -18.35 1.45 -14.63
C LEU A 120 -17.68 0.40 -13.75
N PHE A 121 -18.42 -0.67 -13.39
CA PHE A 121 -17.91 -1.81 -12.63
C PHE A 121 -18.01 -3.05 -13.53
N CYS A 122 -16.87 -3.50 -14.02
CA CYS A 122 -16.71 -4.64 -14.92
C CYS A 122 -15.66 -5.63 -14.39
N ASP A 123 -15.45 -5.62 -13.10
CA ASP A 123 -14.53 -6.51 -12.39
C ASP A 123 -14.92 -7.99 -12.51
N GLU A 124 -13.97 -8.89 -12.23
CA GLU A 124 -14.18 -10.35 -12.25
C GLU A 124 -14.79 -10.86 -13.56
N ASN A 125 -14.19 -10.46 -14.68
CA ASN A 125 -14.54 -10.91 -16.03
C ASN A 125 -13.32 -11.53 -16.74
N LYS A 126 -13.30 -11.56 -18.06
CA LYS A 126 -12.21 -12.10 -18.90
C LYS A 126 -11.75 -11.08 -19.94
N LEU A 127 -11.87 -9.80 -19.62
CA LEU A 127 -11.47 -8.73 -20.51
C LEU A 127 -9.94 -8.75 -20.69
N THR A 128 -9.48 -8.60 -21.93
CA THR A 128 -8.04 -8.50 -22.26
C THR A 128 -7.60 -7.07 -22.52
N GLN A 129 -8.56 -6.19 -22.77
CA GLN A 129 -8.38 -4.75 -22.95
C GLN A 129 -9.61 -3.99 -22.46
N LEU A 130 -9.44 -2.73 -22.12
CA LEU A 130 -10.54 -1.84 -21.78
C LEU A 130 -10.22 -0.43 -22.29
N ASP A 131 -11.13 0.12 -23.13
CA ASP A 131 -11.02 1.47 -23.65
C ASP A 131 -12.20 2.31 -23.16
N VAL A 132 -11.92 3.27 -22.28
CA VAL A 132 -12.92 4.21 -21.74
C VAL A 132 -12.59 5.67 -22.10
N ILE A 133 -11.78 5.89 -23.14
CA ILE A 133 -11.31 7.23 -23.53
C ILE A 133 -12.47 8.21 -23.79
N ASN A 134 -13.59 7.72 -24.32
CA ASN A 134 -14.77 8.53 -24.64
C ASN A 134 -15.69 8.78 -23.42
N ASN A 135 -15.43 8.14 -22.29
CA ASN A 135 -16.28 8.23 -21.10
C ASN A 135 -15.80 9.36 -20.17
N THR A 136 -15.80 10.60 -20.70
CA THR A 136 -15.19 11.77 -20.06
C THR A 136 -15.87 12.25 -18.78
N LYS A 137 -17.00 11.62 -18.37
CA LYS A 137 -17.67 11.90 -17.09
C LYS A 137 -17.41 10.82 -16.03
N LEU A 138 -16.52 9.86 -16.36
CA LEU A 138 -16.27 8.71 -15.49
C LEU A 138 -15.56 9.17 -14.21
N LYS A 139 -16.16 8.82 -13.07
CA LYS A 139 -15.64 9.09 -11.72
C LYS A 139 -15.12 7.82 -11.03
N LYS A 140 -15.75 6.68 -11.33
CA LYS A 140 -15.41 5.39 -10.73
C LYS A 140 -15.25 4.33 -11.80
N LEU A 141 -14.10 3.70 -11.85
CA LEU A 141 -13.78 2.59 -12.74
C LEU A 141 -13.24 1.41 -11.94
N TYR A 142 -14.02 0.32 -11.88
CA TYR A 142 -13.61 -0.94 -11.28
C TYR A 142 -13.53 -2.00 -12.37
N CYS A 143 -12.32 -2.40 -12.72
CA CYS A 143 -12.02 -3.40 -13.75
C CYS A 143 -11.02 -4.47 -13.27
N ASN A 144 -10.88 -4.59 -11.95
CA ASN A 144 -10.00 -5.58 -11.31
C ASN A 144 -10.42 -7.02 -11.61
N GLY A 145 -9.53 -7.98 -11.42
CA GLY A 145 -9.85 -9.40 -11.63
C GLY A 145 -10.18 -9.74 -13.09
N ASN A 146 -9.42 -9.22 -14.03
CA ASN A 146 -9.53 -9.48 -15.45
C ASN A 146 -8.19 -9.98 -16.03
N ASN A 147 -8.03 -9.98 -17.34
CA ASN A 147 -6.80 -10.28 -18.05
C ASN A 147 -6.27 -9.06 -18.84
N ILE A 148 -6.58 -7.84 -18.36
CA ILE A 148 -6.33 -6.61 -19.10
C ILE A 148 -4.83 -6.37 -19.22
N THR A 149 -4.37 -6.23 -20.47
CA THR A 149 -3.01 -5.82 -20.81
C THR A 149 -2.92 -4.36 -21.23
N THR A 150 -4.05 -3.78 -21.67
CA THR A 150 -4.14 -2.40 -22.14
C THR A 150 -5.38 -1.75 -21.55
N LEU A 151 -5.18 -0.70 -20.77
CA LEU A 151 -6.22 0.15 -20.18
C LEU A 151 -6.04 1.57 -20.71
N LYS A 152 -7.05 2.08 -21.43
CA LYS A 152 -7.06 3.47 -21.89
C LYS A 152 -8.07 4.26 -21.07
N LEU A 153 -7.57 5.22 -20.32
CA LEU A 153 -8.36 6.09 -19.45
C LEU A 153 -8.84 7.34 -20.21
N PRO A 154 -9.93 7.99 -19.78
CA PRO A 154 -10.38 9.21 -20.38
C PRO A 154 -9.46 10.38 -20.03
N ASP A 155 -9.30 11.30 -20.95
CA ASP A 155 -8.67 12.59 -20.69
C ASP A 155 -9.69 13.50 -19.96
N ASN A 156 -9.87 13.24 -18.68
CA ASN A 156 -10.79 14.00 -17.84
C ASN A 156 -10.22 14.18 -16.43
N ASN A 157 -10.60 15.26 -15.79
CA ASN A 157 -10.25 15.56 -14.41
C ASN A 157 -11.32 15.06 -13.41
N GLU A 158 -12.15 14.08 -13.81
CA GLU A 158 -13.30 13.63 -13.02
C GLU A 158 -13.06 12.28 -12.31
N LEU A 159 -12.09 11.47 -12.78
CA LEU A 159 -11.84 10.13 -12.21
C LEU A 159 -11.31 10.25 -10.80
N GLU A 160 -12.09 9.71 -9.83
CA GLU A 160 -11.80 9.75 -8.39
C GLU A 160 -11.31 8.39 -7.87
N GLU A 161 -11.85 7.28 -8.40
CA GLU A 161 -11.52 5.92 -7.97
C GLU A 161 -11.18 5.04 -9.19
N LEU A 162 -10.00 4.43 -9.16
CA LEU A 162 -9.54 3.48 -10.17
C LEU A 162 -9.08 2.18 -9.51
N TYR A 163 -9.86 1.10 -9.69
CA TYR A 163 -9.51 -0.24 -9.22
C TYR A 163 -9.25 -1.13 -10.43
N CYS A 164 -7.97 -1.39 -10.71
CA CYS A 164 -7.50 -2.20 -11.83
C CYS A 164 -6.53 -3.31 -11.38
N PHE A 165 -6.58 -3.66 -10.10
CA PHE A 165 -5.74 -4.71 -9.53
C PHE A 165 -6.06 -6.10 -10.09
N ALA A 166 -5.16 -7.06 -9.92
CA ALA A 166 -5.30 -8.42 -10.44
C ALA A 166 -5.60 -8.44 -11.95
N ASN A 167 -4.68 -7.86 -12.73
CA ASN A 167 -4.70 -7.82 -14.19
C ASN A 167 -3.29 -8.13 -14.74
N ASN A 168 -3.04 -7.88 -16.03
CA ASN A 168 -1.76 -8.09 -16.69
C ASN A 168 -1.14 -6.79 -17.23
N LEU A 169 -1.44 -5.66 -16.57
CA LEU A 169 -0.94 -4.35 -16.99
C LEU A 169 0.57 -4.24 -16.80
N SER A 170 1.28 -3.78 -17.83
CA SER A 170 2.69 -3.40 -17.73
C SER A 170 2.91 -1.91 -17.49
N SER A 171 1.90 -1.10 -17.74
CA SER A 171 1.88 0.35 -17.48
C SER A 171 0.46 0.87 -17.37
N ILE A 172 0.30 2.05 -16.77
CA ILE A 172 -0.95 2.82 -16.71
C ILE A 172 -0.59 4.27 -16.98
N ASP A 173 -1.31 4.92 -17.90
CA ASP A 173 -1.21 6.36 -18.10
C ASP A 173 -2.19 7.09 -17.17
N LEU A 174 -1.65 7.82 -16.20
CA LEU A 174 -2.41 8.60 -15.21
C LEU A 174 -2.23 10.12 -15.42
N SER A 175 -1.67 10.54 -16.55
CA SER A 175 -1.31 11.94 -16.82
C SER A 175 -2.50 12.93 -16.71
N ALA A 176 -3.72 12.45 -17.00
CA ALA A 176 -4.95 13.23 -16.90
C ALA A 176 -5.74 13.01 -15.59
N CYS A 177 -5.26 12.19 -14.66
CA CYS A 177 -6.03 11.75 -13.47
C CYS A 177 -5.86 12.68 -12.26
N ASN A 178 -6.07 13.99 -12.42
CA ASN A 178 -5.80 15.00 -11.38
C ASN A 178 -6.78 14.96 -10.19
N SER A 179 -7.91 14.29 -10.31
CA SER A 179 -8.90 14.14 -9.23
C SER A 179 -8.85 12.79 -8.53
N LEU A 180 -7.90 11.93 -8.92
CA LEU A 180 -7.81 10.58 -8.36
C LEU A 180 -7.46 10.62 -6.87
N LYS A 181 -8.31 9.96 -6.07
CA LYS A 181 -8.21 9.83 -4.61
C LYS A 181 -7.78 8.43 -4.21
N GLU A 182 -8.24 7.41 -4.94
CA GLU A 182 -7.97 6.00 -4.65
C GLU A 182 -7.47 5.31 -5.92
N LEU A 183 -6.27 4.75 -5.84
CA LEU A 183 -5.66 3.95 -6.90
C LEU A 183 -5.28 2.57 -6.35
N TYR A 184 -5.94 1.54 -6.87
CA TYR A 184 -5.62 0.15 -6.62
C TYR A 184 -5.17 -0.51 -7.92
N CYS A 185 -3.86 -0.59 -8.13
CA CYS A 185 -3.22 -1.19 -9.30
C CYS A 185 -2.29 -2.36 -8.93
N ASN A 186 -2.46 -2.88 -7.73
CA ASN A 186 -1.68 -4.01 -7.21
C ASN A 186 -1.93 -5.31 -8.01
N GLN A 187 -1.05 -6.30 -7.85
CA GLN A 187 -1.13 -7.57 -8.59
C GLN A 187 -1.22 -7.37 -10.12
N ASN A 188 -0.21 -6.70 -10.67
CA ASN A 188 -0.02 -6.46 -12.09
C ASN A 188 1.46 -6.73 -12.48
N ASN A 189 1.89 -6.28 -13.65
CA ASN A 189 3.27 -6.38 -14.12
C ASN A 189 3.91 -5.00 -14.33
N ILE A 190 3.50 -3.99 -13.54
CA ILE A 190 3.91 -2.60 -13.72
C ILE A 190 5.36 -2.43 -13.27
N GLU A 191 6.21 -1.92 -14.18
CA GLU A 191 7.62 -1.64 -13.92
C GLU A 191 7.86 -0.18 -13.53
N ARG A 192 6.99 0.73 -13.99
CA ARG A 192 7.04 2.17 -13.70
C ARG A 192 5.65 2.70 -13.47
N LEU A 193 5.48 3.46 -12.40
CA LEU A 193 4.22 4.08 -12.03
C LEU A 193 4.47 5.57 -11.78
N ASP A 194 3.88 6.42 -12.61
CA ASP A 194 3.93 7.87 -12.43
C ASP A 194 2.59 8.35 -11.86
N VAL A 195 2.61 8.78 -10.60
CA VAL A 195 1.45 9.34 -9.88
C VAL A 195 1.59 10.86 -9.64
N SER A 196 2.54 11.52 -10.30
CA SER A 196 2.87 12.94 -10.05
C SER A 196 1.71 13.91 -10.31
N ASN A 197 0.80 13.55 -11.22
CA ASN A 197 -0.41 14.32 -11.50
C ASN A 197 -1.58 13.98 -10.55
N CYS A 198 -1.54 12.86 -9.85
CA CYS A 198 -2.60 12.42 -8.93
C CYS A 198 -2.45 13.07 -7.55
N ARG A 199 -2.45 14.42 -7.50
CA ARG A 199 -2.11 15.17 -6.29
C ARG A 199 -3.13 15.05 -5.15
N LYS A 200 -4.34 14.58 -5.43
CA LYS A 200 -5.41 14.34 -4.45
C LYS A 200 -5.44 12.89 -3.95
N LEU A 201 -4.38 12.12 -4.24
CA LEU A 201 -4.33 10.71 -3.88
C LEU A 201 -4.25 10.56 -2.35
N ILE A 202 -5.23 9.86 -1.78
CA ILE A 202 -5.37 9.56 -0.36
C ILE A 202 -4.92 8.13 -0.07
N GLU A 203 -5.20 7.20 -0.98
CA GLU A 203 -4.88 5.79 -0.84
C GLU A 203 -4.25 5.25 -2.12
N LEU A 204 -3.05 4.63 -2.00
CA LEU A 204 -2.31 4.01 -3.09
C LEU A 204 -1.99 2.56 -2.73
N SER A 205 -2.50 1.62 -3.54
CA SER A 205 -2.09 0.22 -3.52
C SER A 205 -1.46 -0.14 -4.86
N CYS A 206 -0.14 -0.32 -4.84
CA CYS A 206 0.67 -0.72 -6.00
C CYS A 206 1.57 -1.94 -5.68
N ASP A 207 1.22 -2.67 -4.64
CA ASP A 207 1.93 -3.88 -4.21
C ASP A 207 1.88 -5.00 -5.26
N ARG A 208 2.78 -6.00 -5.14
CA ARG A 208 2.85 -7.13 -6.07
C ARG A 208 2.91 -6.68 -7.54
N ASN A 209 3.88 -5.83 -7.82
CA ASN A 209 4.26 -5.36 -9.13
C ASN A 209 5.78 -5.57 -9.33
N ARG A 210 6.40 -4.87 -10.28
CA ARG A 210 7.84 -4.94 -10.57
C ARG A 210 8.50 -3.57 -10.45
N LEU A 211 7.99 -2.72 -9.54
CA LEU A 211 8.47 -1.36 -9.36
C LEU A 211 9.89 -1.35 -8.78
N THR A 212 10.82 -0.72 -9.47
CA THR A 212 12.19 -0.47 -8.98
C THR A 212 12.34 0.89 -8.32
N ALA A 213 11.42 1.81 -8.58
CA ALA A 213 11.32 3.14 -7.98
C ALA A 213 9.86 3.57 -7.85
N LEU A 214 9.56 4.40 -6.86
CA LEU A 214 8.25 5.00 -6.64
C LEU A 214 8.44 6.43 -6.12
N ASP A 215 8.05 7.42 -6.93
CA ASP A 215 8.05 8.83 -6.52
C ASP A 215 6.63 9.26 -6.15
N ILE A 216 6.42 9.51 -4.87
CA ILE A 216 5.16 9.99 -4.29
C ILE A 216 5.29 11.40 -3.70
N SER A 217 6.35 12.13 -4.07
CA SER A 217 6.65 13.46 -3.53
C SER A 217 5.55 14.51 -3.79
N LYS A 218 4.70 14.28 -4.79
CA LYS A 218 3.56 15.16 -5.12
C LYS A 218 2.24 14.73 -4.48
N ASN A 219 2.18 13.54 -3.87
CA ASN A 219 0.97 12.96 -3.29
C ASN A 219 0.92 13.25 -1.77
N VAL A 220 0.89 14.53 -1.43
CA VAL A 220 1.02 14.99 -0.03
C VAL A 220 -0.20 14.68 0.84
N GLU A 221 -1.34 14.31 0.23
CA GLU A 221 -2.57 13.93 0.92
C GLU A 221 -2.62 12.42 1.26
N LEU A 222 -1.60 11.64 0.87
CA LEU A 222 -1.57 10.19 1.13
C LEU A 222 -1.65 9.89 2.63
N THR A 223 -2.65 9.05 2.97
CA THR A 223 -2.84 8.49 4.31
C THR A 223 -2.48 7.00 4.37
N LYS A 224 -2.60 6.28 3.24
CA LYS A 224 -2.27 4.85 3.16
C LYS A 224 -1.45 4.53 1.93
N LEU A 225 -0.36 3.81 2.15
CA LEU A 225 0.54 3.34 1.11
C LEU A 225 0.80 1.84 1.25
N TYR A 226 0.39 1.08 0.23
CA TYR A 226 0.67 -0.34 0.09
C TYR A 226 1.55 -0.54 -1.14
N CYS A 227 2.86 -0.72 -0.93
CA CYS A 227 3.85 -0.92 -1.99
C CYS A 227 4.72 -2.17 -1.77
N PHE A 228 4.22 -3.11 -0.96
CA PHE A 228 4.93 -4.35 -0.64
C PHE A 228 5.09 -5.28 -1.86
N THR A 229 6.01 -6.23 -1.78
CA THR A 229 6.31 -7.17 -2.87
C THR A 229 6.57 -6.44 -4.20
N ASN A 230 7.63 -5.63 -4.21
CA ASN A 230 8.18 -4.92 -5.35
C ASN A 230 9.72 -5.04 -5.32
N GLU A 231 10.43 -4.22 -6.10
CA GLU A 231 11.89 -4.22 -6.18
C GLU A 231 12.49 -2.87 -5.74
N LEU A 232 11.80 -2.13 -4.87
CA LEU A 232 12.19 -0.81 -4.41
C LEU A 232 13.48 -0.89 -3.58
N SER A 233 14.51 -0.15 -3.99
CA SER A 233 15.75 0.00 -3.22
C SER A 233 15.77 1.28 -2.37
N VAL A 234 14.93 2.25 -2.70
CA VAL A 234 14.75 3.52 -2.00
C VAL A 234 13.26 3.85 -1.96
N LEU A 235 12.79 4.38 -0.84
CA LEU A 235 11.45 4.92 -0.66
C LEU A 235 11.56 6.22 0.14
N SER A 236 11.25 7.37 -0.49
CA SER A 236 11.24 8.67 0.18
C SER A 236 9.83 9.03 0.61
N LEU A 237 9.66 9.33 1.91
CA LEU A 237 8.38 9.63 2.54
C LEU A 237 8.32 11.04 3.12
N SER A 238 9.35 11.86 2.92
CA SER A 238 9.54 13.15 3.60
C SER A 238 8.42 14.17 3.37
N THR A 239 7.67 14.04 2.27
CA THR A 239 6.54 14.94 1.94
C THR A 239 5.18 14.36 2.34
N ASN A 240 5.11 13.07 2.67
CA ASN A 240 3.86 12.36 2.94
C ASN A 240 3.54 12.36 4.45
N LYS A 241 3.43 13.54 5.02
CA LYS A 241 3.30 13.75 6.48
C LYS A 241 2.00 13.20 7.07
N ASN A 242 0.98 12.99 6.23
CA ASN A 242 -0.33 12.49 6.62
C ASN A 242 -0.43 10.95 6.63
N LEU A 243 0.67 10.22 6.35
CA LEU A 243 0.65 8.76 6.33
C LEU A 243 0.28 8.20 7.71
N ILE A 244 -0.73 7.33 7.71
CA ILE A 244 -1.26 6.58 8.85
C ILE A 244 -0.84 5.11 8.75
N GLU A 245 -0.88 4.54 7.55
CA GLU A 245 -0.53 3.16 7.29
C GLU A 245 0.54 3.06 6.19
N LEU A 246 1.62 2.34 6.48
CA LEU A 246 2.70 2.04 5.54
C LEU A 246 2.97 0.55 5.49
N TYR A 247 2.77 -0.06 4.33
CA TYR A 247 3.12 -1.45 4.03
C TYR A 247 4.13 -1.49 2.89
N CYS A 248 5.41 -1.64 3.23
CA CYS A 248 6.53 -1.68 2.26
C CYS A 248 7.39 -2.96 2.39
N ARG A 249 6.83 -4.02 3.00
CA ARG A 249 7.52 -5.31 3.13
C ARG A 249 7.89 -5.93 1.79
N GLN A 250 8.83 -6.90 1.81
CA GLN A 250 9.26 -7.61 0.59
C GLN A 250 9.72 -6.65 -0.52
N ASN A 251 10.74 -5.84 -0.19
CA ASN A 251 11.42 -4.94 -1.10
C ASN A 251 12.95 -5.08 -0.92
N LYS A 252 13.73 -4.16 -1.49
CA LYS A 252 15.20 -4.13 -1.40
C LYS A 252 15.70 -2.92 -0.61
N LEU A 253 14.88 -2.38 0.30
CA LEU A 253 15.21 -1.18 1.06
C LEU A 253 16.38 -1.43 2.01
N THR A 254 17.38 -0.55 1.98
CA THR A 254 18.52 -0.58 2.89
C THR A 254 18.43 0.47 4.01
N SER A 255 17.55 1.44 3.83
CA SER A 255 17.22 2.49 4.81
C SER A 255 15.76 2.89 4.64
N LEU A 256 15.14 3.37 5.71
CA LEU A 256 13.78 3.90 5.73
C LEU A 256 13.75 5.05 6.75
N ASP A 257 13.50 6.27 6.28
CA ASP A 257 13.36 7.46 7.12
C ASP A 257 11.87 7.74 7.33
N LEU A 258 11.42 7.67 8.59
CA LEU A 258 10.05 7.89 9.03
C LEU A 258 9.90 9.17 9.86
N SER A 259 10.94 9.99 9.93
CA SER A 259 11.00 11.14 10.86
C SER A 259 9.93 12.20 10.63
N GLU A 260 9.45 12.35 9.39
CA GLU A 260 8.39 13.30 9.03
C GLU A 260 6.98 12.70 9.09
N ASN A 261 6.84 11.37 9.27
CA ASN A 261 5.56 10.66 9.20
C ASN A 261 4.99 10.40 10.60
N THR A 262 4.77 11.48 11.36
CA THR A 262 4.40 11.41 12.78
C THR A 262 2.98 10.86 13.05
N GLU A 263 2.15 10.75 12.01
CA GLU A 263 0.78 10.21 12.10
C GLU A 263 0.72 8.68 11.95
N LEU A 264 1.85 8.01 11.66
CA LEU A 264 1.88 6.57 11.45
C LEU A 264 1.39 5.80 12.69
N THR A 265 0.40 4.94 12.46
CA THR A 265 -0.12 3.96 13.42
C THR A 265 0.33 2.54 13.09
N THR A 266 0.58 2.26 11.83
CA THR A 266 1.02 0.93 11.36
C THR A 266 2.18 1.07 10.39
N VAL A 267 3.27 0.36 10.68
CA VAL A 267 4.44 0.22 9.81
C VAL A 267 4.77 -1.25 9.63
N VAL A 268 4.67 -1.74 8.39
CA VAL A 268 5.08 -3.08 8.00
C VAL A 268 6.20 -2.96 6.96
N CYS A 269 7.44 -3.08 7.42
CA CYS A 269 8.66 -2.97 6.60
C CYS A 269 9.53 -4.25 6.64
N SER A 270 8.91 -5.38 7.01
CA SER A 270 9.58 -6.68 7.05
C SER A 270 10.11 -7.12 5.68
N GLU A 271 10.98 -8.14 5.69
CA GLU A 271 11.57 -8.72 4.47
C GLU A 271 12.24 -7.65 3.56
N ASN A 272 13.14 -6.87 4.17
CA ASN A 272 13.97 -5.86 3.50
C ASN A 272 15.46 -6.08 3.88
N SER A 273 16.30 -5.07 3.68
CA SER A 273 17.71 -5.10 4.06
C SER A 273 18.08 -3.94 4.98
N LEU A 274 17.15 -3.51 5.85
CA LEU A 274 17.35 -2.37 6.74
C LEU A 274 18.44 -2.69 7.78
N ASN A 275 19.44 -1.81 7.88
CA ASN A 275 20.51 -1.94 8.89
C ASN A 275 20.16 -1.17 10.18
N SER A 276 19.27 -0.19 10.08
CA SER A 276 18.77 0.61 11.20
C SER A 276 17.34 1.07 10.91
N LEU A 277 16.58 1.27 11.97
CA LEU A 277 15.23 1.84 11.92
C LEU A 277 15.05 2.74 13.15
N ASP A 278 14.69 4.00 12.93
CA ASP A 278 14.33 4.95 13.97
C ASP A 278 12.84 5.26 13.88
N VAL A 279 12.11 4.91 14.93
CA VAL A 279 10.66 5.14 15.07
C VAL A 279 10.34 6.14 16.19
N SER A 280 11.35 6.85 16.73
CA SER A 280 11.20 7.76 17.87
C SER A 280 10.22 8.92 17.61
N LYS A 281 10.00 9.30 16.36
CA LYS A 281 9.04 10.35 15.99
C LYS A 281 7.63 9.82 15.76
N ASN A 282 7.44 8.50 15.65
CA ASN A 282 6.16 7.88 15.33
C ASN A 282 5.42 7.48 16.63
N THR A 283 5.13 8.46 17.47
CA THR A 283 4.58 8.24 18.83
C THR A 283 3.18 7.64 18.85
N LYS A 284 2.46 7.65 17.71
CA LYS A 284 1.13 7.05 17.53
C LYS A 284 1.18 5.59 17.09
N LEU A 285 2.41 5.04 16.88
CA LEU A 285 2.59 3.70 16.35
C LEU A 285 1.98 2.65 17.27
N ALA A 286 1.05 1.86 16.73
CA ALA A 286 0.38 0.76 17.41
C ALA A 286 0.88 -0.62 16.94
N GLU A 287 1.29 -0.72 15.69
CA GLU A 287 1.84 -1.94 15.10
C GLU A 287 3.14 -1.66 14.35
N LEU A 288 4.18 -2.43 14.66
CA LEU A 288 5.48 -2.38 13.99
C LEU A 288 5.91 -3.78 13.57
N ASP A 289 6.00 -4.03 12.27
CA ASP A 289 6.66 -5.21 11.72
C ASP A 289 7.94 -4.80 10.97
N CYS A 290 9.07 -5.04 11.61
CA CYS A 290 10.41 -4.87 11.05
C CYS A 290 11.20 -6.20 11.03
N SER A 291 10.49 -7.34 11.07
CA SER A 291 11.09 -8.67 11.01
C SER A 291 11.82 -8.91 9.69
N VAL A 292 12.68 -9.92 9.66
CA VAL A 292 13.44 -10.32 8.46
C VAL A 292 14.16 -9.13 7.82
N ASN A 293 15.07 -8.52 8.58
CA ASN A 293 15.92 -7.40 8.19
C ASN A 293 17.37 -7.62 8.67
N LYS A 294 18.16 -6.57 8.77
CA LYS A 294 19.55 -6.62 9.23
C LYS A 294 19.79 -5.68 10.41
N LEU A 295 18.76 -5.49 11.25
CA LEU A 295 18.81 -4.59 12.38
C LEU A 295 19.72 -5.16 13.47
N ASP A 296 20.72 -4.38 13.89
CA ASP A 296 21.56 -4.72 15.03
C ASP A 296 20.95 -4.24 16.38
N LYS A 297 20.00 -3.30 16.30
CA LYS A 297 19.29 -2.72 17.45
C LYS A 297 17.94 -2.16 17.02
N LEU A 298 17.02 -2.09 17.98
CA LEU A 298 15.71 -1.42 17.86
C LEU A 298 15.40 -0.73 19.20
N SER A 299 14.87 0.49 19.16
CA SER A 299 14.34 1.18 20.35
C SER A 299 12.92 1.63 20.08
N VAL A 300 12.04 1.41 21.05
CA VAL A 300 10.62 1.79 20.99
C VAL A 300 10.22 2.65 22.22
N THR A 301 11.18 3.37 22.79
CA THR A 301 11.00 4.14 24.03
C THR A 301 9.86 5.16 23.94
N ASP A 302 9.72 5.82 22.79
CA ASP A 302 8.74 6.89 22.58
C ASP A 302 7.41 6.39 21.98
N ASN A 303 7.28 5.06 21.77
CA ASN A 303 6.14 4.45 21.11
C ASN A 303 5.16 3.82 22.13
N GLY A 304 4.64 4.64 23.04
CA GLY A 304 3.77 4.18 24.14
C GLY A 304 2.45 3.55 23.71
N GLN A 305 2.04 3.72 22.45
CA GLN A 305 0.80 3.13 21.90
C GLN A 305 1.01 1.74 21.29
N LEU A 306 2.27 1.26 21.17
CA LEU A 306 2.56 -0.04 20.58
C LEU A 306 1.81 -1.18 21.28
N MET A 307 1.14 -1.99 20.47
CA MET A 307 0.43 -3.21 20.86
C MET A 307 1.09 -4.45 20.29
N SER A 308 1.69 -4.35 19.11
CA SER A 308 2.31 -5.47 18.42
C SER A 308 3.65 -5.06 17.82
N VAL A 309 4.69 -5.86 18.11
CA VAL A 309 6.04 -5.66 17.55
C VAL A 309 6.54 -6.99 16.99
N TYR A 310 6.92 -6.99 15.71
CA TYR A 310 7.55 -8.15 15.06
C TYR A 310 8.99 -7.75 14.70
N CYS A 311 9.97 -8.38 15.34
CA CYS A 311 11.38 -8.06 15.15
C CYS A 311 12.28 -9.31 15.02
N PHE A 312 11.70 -10.50 14.83
CA PHE A 312 12.43 -11.74 14.58
C PHE A 312 13.24 -11.70 13.28
N SER A 313 14.17 -12.64 13.09
CA SER A 313 15.05 -12.74 11.93
C SER A 313 15.76 -11.41 11.63
N ASN A 314 16.45 -10.88 12.66
CA ASN A 314 17.33 -9.73 12.60
C ASN A 314 18.71 -10.10 13.15
N ARG A 315 19.50 -9.14 13.67
CA ARG A 315 20.83 -9.36 14.23
C ARG A 315 20.97 -8.78 15.64
N ILE A 316 19.85 -8.66 16.36
CA ILE A 316 19.81 -8.01 17.67
C ILE A 316 20.42 -8.94 18.70
N GLN A 317 21.58 -8.56 19.25
CA GLN A 317 22.30 -9.34 20.25
C GLN A 317 21.76 -9.10 21.66
N THR A 318 22.11 -9.97 22.60
CA THR A 318 21.56 -9.99 23.97
C THR A 318 21.50 -8.63 24.67
N GLY A 319 22.57 -7.84 24.59
CA GLY A 319 22.60 -6.51 25.23
C GLY A 319 21.64 -5.50 24.60
N GLU A 320 21.48 -5.52 23.29
CA GLU A 320 20.52 -4.66 22.58
C GLU A 320 19.10 -5.16 22.76
N PHE A 321 18.91 -6.49 22.85
CA PHE A 321 17.60 -7.06 23.19
C PHE A 321 17.14 -6.65 24.60
N ALA A 322 18.04 -6.68 25.58
CA ALA A 322 17.74 -6.18 26.92
C ALA A 322 17.27 -4.72 26.90
N ARG A 323 17.91 -3.88 26.07
CA ARG A 323 17.50 -2.46 25.88
C ARG A 323 16.15 -2.35 25.21
N LEU A 324 15.90 -3.14 24.15
CA LEU A 324 14.60 -3.17 23.45
C LEU A 324 13.48 -3.53 24.43
N LEU A 325 13.61 -4.64 25.17
CA LEU A 325 12.57 -5.09 26.11
C LEU A 325 12.38 -4.08 27.25
N THR A 326 13.46 -3.40 27.67
CA THR A 326 13.37 -2.31 28.66
C THR A 326 12.66 -1.08 28.11
N SER A 327 12.79 -0.79 26.80
CA SER A 327 12.15 0.35 26.14
C SER A 327 10.64 0.16 25.90
N LEU A 328 10.13 -1.04 26.00
CA LEU A 328 8.70 -1.31 25.91
C LEU A 328 7.90 -0.54 26.98
N ALA A 329 6.82 0.08 26.59
CA ALA A 329 5.91 0.78 27.51
C ALA A 329 5.31 -0.18 28.53
N ASP A 330 5.05 0.30 29.75
CA ASP A 330 4.26 -0.44 30.74
C ASP A 330 2.79 -0.46 30.32
N ARG A 331 2.24 -1.64 30.14
CA ARG A 331 0.86 -1.86 29.72
C ARG A 331 -0.04 -2.42 30.83
N ASN A 332 0.43 -2.37 32.09
CA ASN A 332 -0.40 -2.73 33.22
C ASN A 332 -1.61 -1.76 33.31
N GLY A 333 -2.82 -2.31 33.32
CA GLY A 333 -4.07 -1.52 33.26
C GLY A 333 -4.54 -1.15 31.86
N SER A 334 -3.78 -1.51 30.80
CA SER A 334 -4.19 -1.44 29.38
C SER A 334 -4.24 -2.83 28.77
N GLY A 335 -4.59 -2.96 27.50
CA GLY A 335 -4.56 -4.24 26.79
C GLY A 335 -3.14 -4.82 26.75
N GLN A 336 -3.02 -6.14 26.76
CA GLN A 336 -1.76 -6.87 26.70
C GLN A 336 -1.02 -6.57 25.39
N GLY A 337 0.29 -6.35 25.46
CA GLY A 337 1.14 -6.19 24.27
C GLY A 337 1.71 -7.53 23.80
N GLU A 338 2.07 -7.61 22.54
CA GLU A 338 2.67 -8.81 21.91
C GLU A 338 3.98 -8.41 21.22
N ILE A 339 5.04 -9.18 21.48
CA ILE A 339 6.30 -9.03 20.77
C ILE A 339 6.84 -10.36 20.28
N PHE A 340 7.16 -10.44 19.00
CA PHE A 340 7.70 -11.61 18.32
C PHE A 340 9.19 -11.38 18.13
N VAL A 341 9.99 -12.03 18.96
CA VAL A 341 11.42 -11.71 19.12
C VAL A 341 12.34 -12.60 18.32
N ILE A 342 11.91 -13.81 17.99
CA ILE A 342 12.73 -14.83 17.33
C ILE A 342 11.86 -15.72 16.45
N ASP A 343 12.47 -16.37 15.43
CA ASP A 343 11.89 -17.49 14.70
C ASP A 343 12.85 -18.69 14.78
N THR A 344 12.61 -19.60 15.71
CA THR A 344 13.46 -20.79 15.90
C THR A 344 13.38 -21.79 14.73
N LYS A 345 12.49 -21.58 13.76
CA LYS A 345 12.42 -22.37 12.51
C LYS A 345 13.21 -21.75 11.38
N ASP A 346 13.56 -20.48 11.48
CA ASP A 346 14.44 -19.83 10.52
C ASP A 346 15.90 -20.19 10.81
N THR A 347 16.55 -20.90 9.90
CA THR A 347 17.98 -21.24 10.01
C THR A 347 18.90 -20.04 9.93
N GLY A 348 18.42 -18.91 9.47
CA GLY A 348 19.10 -17.62 9.36
C GLY A 348 18.90 -16.69 10.57
N GLU A 349 18.13 -17.10 11.58
CA GLU A 349 17.89 -16.29 12.78
C GLU A 349 19.20 -15.96 13.52
N GLN A 350 19.40 -14.68 13.80
CA GLN A 350 20.60 -14.17 14.48
C GLN A 350 20.26 -13.33 15.72
N ASN A 351 18.99 -13.23 16.11
CA ASN A 351 18.58 -12.59 17.34
C ASN A 351 18.92 -13.48 18.55
N HIS A 352 19.38 -12.85 19.64
CA HIS A 352 19.65 -13.52 20.90
C HIS A 352 18.95 -12.80 22.06
N CYS A 353 18.01 -13.45 22.71
CA CYS A 353 17.21 -12.89 23.79
C CYS A 353 17.26 -13.77 25.04
N LEU A 354 17.67 -13.22 26.19
CA LEU A 354 17.85 -13.96 27.44
C LEU A 354 16.54 -14.08 28.25
N ALA A 355 16.40 -15.17 29.00
CA ALA A 355 15.24 -15.46 29.85
C ALA A 355 14.96 -14.36 30.89
N ASP A 356 16.01 -13.78 31.47
CA ASP A 356 15.89 -12.71 32.47
C ASP A 356 15.25 -11.44 31.91
N ASP A 357 15.55 -11.11 30.65
CA ASP A 357 14.99 -9.92 29.98
C ASP A 357 13.55 -10.12 29.58
N ILE A 358 13.17 -11.36 29.20
CA ILE A 358 11.78 -11.75 28.96
C ILE A 358 10.93 -11.57 30.22
N THR A 359 11.47 -11.99 31.37
CA THR A 359 10.77 -11.83 32.66
C THR A 359 10.43 -10.36 32.93
N LYS A 360 11.33 -9.45 32.66
CA LYS A 360 11.11 -7.99 32.82
C LYS A 360 10.02 -7.47 31.89
N ALA A 361 9.98 -7.93 30.64
CA ALA A 361 8.93 -7.54 29.69
C ALA A 361 7.54 -8.10 30.07
N LYS A 362 7.50 -9.34 30.56
CA LYS A 362 6.25 -9.93 31.10
C LYS A 362 5.69 -9.11 32.29
N GLN A 363 6.55 -8.54 33.14
CA GLN A 363 6.14 -7.65 34.24
C GLN A 363 5.45 -6.36 33.76
N LYS A 364 5.72 -5.93 32.53
CA LYS A 364 5.10 -4.79 31.85
C LYS A 364 3.86 -5.17 31.03
N ASN A 365 3.31 -6.36 31.23
CA ASN A 365 2.15 -6.90 30.52
C ASN A 365 2.39 -7.12 29.01
N TRP A 366 3.57 -7.65 28.65
CA TRP A 366 3.90 -8.06 27.29
C TRP A 366 4.01 -9.58 27.19
N ASN A 367 3.39 -10.15 26.15
CA ASN A 367 3.61 -11.54 25.74
C ASN A 367 4.78 -11.62 24.77
N ILE A 368 5.70 -12.52 25.02
CA ILE A 368 6.89 -12.71 24.20
C ILE A 368 6.74 -14.01 23.42
N TYR A 369 6.89 -13.92 22.12
CA TYR A 369 6.63 -15.03 21.20
C TYR A 369 7.84 -15.40 20.33
N ASP A 370 7.94 -16.70 20.05
CA ASP A 370 8.67 -17.28 18.94
C ASP A 370 7.71 -17.39 17.75
N TRP A 371 8.09 -16.87 16.58
CA TRP A 371 7.20 -16.72 15.43
C TRP A 371 6.75 -18.06 14.85
N GLN A 372 7.56 -19.02 14.59
CA GLN A 372 7.22 -20.36 14.05
C GLN A 372 5.94 -20.35 13.19
N ALA A 373 5.94 -19.68 12.07
CA ALA A 373 4.76 -19.36 11.24
C ALA A 373 3.78 -20.53 10.96
N ALA A 374 4.29 -21.78 10.95
CA ALA A 374 3.48 -22.97 10.70
C ALA A 374 2.65 -23.42 11.90
N ASN A 375 2.93 -22.89 13.10
CA ASN A 375 2.35 -23.36 14.35
C ASN A 375 1.59 -22.22 15.05
N ASN A 376 0.36 -22.49 15.49
CA ASN A 376 -0.44 -21.63 16.37
C ASN A 376 -0.47 -20.14 15.93
N ASN A 377 -0.50 -19.87 14.62
CA ASN A 377 -0.45 -18.54 14.03
C ASN A 377 0.76 -17.70 14.50
N GLY A 378 1.91 -18.33 14.72
CA GLY A 378 3.12 -17.68 15.20
C GLY A 378 3.15 -17.35 16.70
N LYS A 379 2.12 -17.67 17.48
CA LYS A 379 2.03 -17.32 18.90
C LYS A 379 2.52 -18.46 19.80
N ASN A 380 3.79 -18.82 19.66
CA ASN A 380 4.42 -19.80 20.54
C ASN A 380 5.14 -19.04 21.67
N PRO A 381 4.75 -19.23 22.96
CA PRO A 381 5.43 -18.56 24.06
C PRO A 381 6.93 -18.81 24.04
N TYR A 382 7.73 -17.75 24.12
CA TYR A 382 9.17 -17.83 24.15
C TYR A 382 9.68 -17.52 25.56
N GLU A 383 10.53 -18.41 26.11
CA GLU A 383 11.05 -18.30 27.48
C GLU A 383 12.48 -17.75 27.51
N GLY A 384 13.10 -17.54 26.37
CA GLY A 384 14.46 -17.03 26.25
C GLY A 384 15.55 -18.08 26.34
N GLU A 385 16.74 -17.68 25.94
CA GLU A 385 17.94 -18.46 26.06
C GLU A 385 18.36 -18.51 27.54
N LYS A 386 18.76 -19.70 28.01
CA LYS A 386 19.38 -19.82 29.33
C LYS A 386 20.74 -19.15 29.29
N GLY A 387 20.91 -18.08 30.03
CA GLY A 387 22.22 -17.49 30.21
C GLY A 387 23.20 -18.58 30.67
N SER A 388 24.31 -18.77 29.96
CA SER A 388 25.44 -19.49 30.53
C SER A 388 25.82 -18.76 31.83
N SER A 389 26.09 -19.48 32.91
CA SER A 389 26.44 -18.92 34.21
C SER A 389 27.77 -18.14 34.28
N ILE A 390 28.27 -17.67 33.12
CA ILE A 390 29.21 -16.61 33.04
C ILE A 390 28.37 -15.33 33.26
N GLN A 391 28.52 -14.73 34.44
CA GLN A 391 28.04 -13.36 34.68
C GLN A 391 28.42 -12.53 33.44
N HIS A 392 27.42 -12.27 32.56
CA HIS A 392 27.53 -11.15 31.67
C HIS A 392 27.57 -9.91 32.58
N THR A 393 28.73 -9.54 33.01
CA THR A 393 29.00 -8.15 33.32
C THR A 393 28.50 -7.42 32.09
N VAL A 394 27.33 -6.80 32.21
CA VAL A 394 26.84 -5.77 31.30
C VAL A 394 28.07 -5.01 30.89
N LEU A 395 28.39 -4.98 29.61
CA LEU A 395 29.44 -4.11 29.11
C LEU A 395 28.96 -2.67 29.29
N GLU A 396 28.80 -2.24 30.55
CA GLU A 396 28.85 -0.83 30.97
C GLU A 396 30.17 -0.18 30.55
N ASN A 397 31.04 -0.96 29.94
CA ASN A 397 32.41 -0.60 29.57
C ASN A 397 32.58 -0.28 28.06
N SER A 398 31.54 0.05 27.31
CA SER A 398 31.70 0.50 25.93
C SER A 398 31.57 2.02 25.82
N VAL A 399 32.55 2.65 25.18
CA VAL A 399 32.42 4.04 24.73
C VAL A 399 31.41 4.09 23.59
N SER A 400 30.43 4.97 23.70
CA SER A 400 29.46 5.20 22.61
C SER A 400 29.47 6.68 22.20
N VAL A 401 29.15 6.95 20.94
CA VAL A 401 29.09 8.29 20.37
C VAL A 401 27.79 8.52 19.61
N TYR A 402 27.18 9.69 19.75
CA TYR A 402 25.93 10.05 19.10
C TYR A 402 25.80 11.59 18.97
N PRO A 403 25.01 12.11 18.03
CA PRO A 403 24.36 11.38 16.92
C PRO A 403 25.37 10.95 15.84
N ILE A 404 25.02 9.95 15.04
CA ILE A 404 25.76 9.58 13.83
C ILE A 404 24.75 9.52 12.68
N PRO A 405 24.87 10.39 11.65
CA PRO A 405 25.90 11.42 11.48
C PRO A 405 25.83 12.58 12.48
N ALA A 406 26.99 13.12 12.86
CA ALA A 406 27.08 14.32 13.65
C ALA A 406 27.05 15.57 12.73
N ARG A 407 26.44 16.67 13.19
CA ARG A 407 26.41 17.94 12.44
C ARG A 407 27.44 18.94 13.02
N SER A 408 27.27 19.34 14.26
CA SER A 408 28.14 20.28 14.94
C SER A 408 28.70 19.71 16.23
N VAL A 409 28.01 18.77 16.83
CA VAL A 409 28.31 18.22 18.14
C VAL A 409 28.26 16.69 18.09
N LEU A 410 29.24 16.05 18.74
CA LEU A 410 29.29 14.60 18.97
C LEU A 410 29.31 14.39 20.50
N ASN A 411 28.30 13.75 21.03
CA ASN A 411 28.26 13.32 22.42
C ASN A 411 29.01 12.00 22.56
N ILE A 412 29.81 11.89 23.61
CA ILE A 412 30.62 10.72 23.93
C ILE A 412 30.18 10.23 25.30
N ARG A 413 29.67 9.03 25.38
CA ARG A 413 29.33 8.38 26.65
C ARG A 413 30.42 7.39 27.01
N LEU A 414 30.97 7.54 28.22
CA LEU A 414 32.06 6.75 28.71
C LEU A 414 31.57 5.74 29.78
N PRO A 415 32.10 4.53 29.81
CA PRO A 415 31.69 3.51 30.79
C PRO A 415 32.15 3.85 32.22
N TYR A 416 33.27 4.59 32.34
CA TYR A 416 33.86 5.06 33.60
C TYR A 416 34.50 6.43 33.41
N SER A 417 34.81 7.10 34.47
CA SER A 417 35.51 8.40 34.41
C SER A 417 36.91 8.24 33.84
N LEU A 418 37.21 8.98 32.77
CA LEU A 418 38.51 9.00 32.10
C LEU A 418 39.19 10.36 32.26
N SER A 419 39.11 10.99 33.44
CA SER A 419 39.70 12.29 33.67
C SER A 419 41.22 12.32 33.32
N GLY A 420 41.62 13.33 32.54
CA GLY A 420 43.02 13.51 32.12
C GLY A 420 43.48 12.62 30.93
N LYS A 421 42.62 11.83 30.33
CA LYS A 421 42.98 10.99 29.16
C LYS A 421 42.86 11.75 27.85
N SER A 422 43.73 11.41 26.89
CA SER A 422 43.76 12.03 25.58
C SER A 422 42.71 11.43 24.64
N LEU A 423 41.97 12.31 24.03
CA LEU A 423 41.04 12.04 22.90
C LEU A 423 41.67 12.50 21.60
N THR A 424 41.71 11.64 20.61
CA THR A 424 42.27 11.97 19.30
C THR A 424 41.25 11.63 18.21
N VAL A 425 40.97 12.58 17.34
CA VAL A 425 40.13 12.34 16.13
C VAL A 425 41.05 12.31 14.91
N THR A 426 40.90 11.26 14.10
CA THR A 426 41.62 11.12 12.83
C THR A 426 40.63 11.09 11.67
N ASP A 427 41.05 11.58 10.52
CA ASP A 427 40.33 11.39 9.25
C ASP A 427 40.57 9.97 8.69
N ALA A 428 39.90 9.66 7.55
CA ALA A 428 39.98 8.34 6.91
C ALA A 428 41.43 8.00 6.42
N SER A 429 42.31 8.98 6.29
CA SER A 429 43.73 8.77 5.95
C SER A 429 44.63 8.50 7.18
N GLY A 430 44.05 8.54 8.38
CA GLY A 430 44.78 8.41 9.64
C GLY A 430 45.43 9.70 10.16
N ARG A 431 45.22 10.85 9.48
CA ARG A 431 45.74 12.14 9.91
C ARG A 431 44.95 12.64 11.11
N VAL A 432 45.65 13.08 12.16
CA VAL A 432 45.03 13.69 13.34
C VAL A 432 44.44 15.05 12.94
N VAL A 433 43.13 15.21 13.11
CA VAL A 433 42.37 16.44 12.80
C VAL A 433 41.94 17.16 14.07
N MET A 434 41.87 16.45 15.21
CA MET A 434 41.56 17.06 16.50
C MET A 434 42.18 16.24 17.63
N LYS A 435 42.65 16.96 18.67
CA LYS A 435 43.15 16.35 19.89
C LYS A 435 42.68 17.19 21.09
N THR A 436 42.13 16.54 22.09
CA THR A 436 41.69 17.16 23.34
C THR A 436 41.91 16.19 24.49
N ASN A 437 41.79 16.65 25.71
CA ASN A 437 41.85 15.79 26.88
C ASN A 437 40.51 15.80 27.61
N THR A 438 40.17 14.69 28.24
CA THR A 438 39.01 14.62 29.13
C THR A 438 39.25 15.46 30.37
N THR A 439 38.39 16.45 30.62
CA THR A 439 38.55 17.41 31.74
C THR A 439 37.62 17.11 32.92
N SER A 440 36.61 16.26 32.69
CA SER A 440 35.52 16.01 33.64
C SER A 440 35.57 14.57 34.21
N ALA A 441 35.17 14.43 35.47
CA ALA A 441 34.87 13.13 36.07
C ALA A 441 33.53 12.55 35.62
N GLU A 442 32.81 13.23 34.74
CA GLU A 442 31.53 12.82 34.22
C GLU A 442 31.67 11.68 33.19
N LYS A 443 30.65 10.86 33.14
CA LYS A 443 30.57 9.74 32.17
C LYS A 443 30.11 10.17 30.76
N GLU A 444 29.72 11.41 30.60
CA GLU A 444 29.33 11.99 29.33
C GLU A 444 30.10 13.26 29.04
N MET A 445 30.52 13.40 27.79
CA MET A 445 31.19 14.62 27.33
C MET A 445 30.76 14.96 25.91
N THR A 446 30.92 16.22 25.55
CA THR A 446 30.53 16.75 24.25
C THR A 446 31.78 17.19 23.50
N LEU A 447 31.92 16.78 22.25
CA LEU A 447 32.99 17.19 21.36
C LEU A 447 32.38 18.07 20.24
N ASP A 448 32.89 19.31 20.15
CA ASP A 448 32.53 20.20 19.04
C ASP A 448 33.22 19.73 17.76
N VAL A 449 32.46 19.27 16.80
CA VAL A 449 32.92 18.80 15.48
C VAL A 449 32.53 19.76 14.36
N SER A 450 32.10 21.00 14.70
CA SER A 450 31.69 22.02 13.74
C SER A 450 32.82 22.49 12.80
N SER A 451 34.06 22.24 13.13
CA SER A 451 35.22 22.55 12.28
C SER A 451 35.57 21.45 11.29
N LEU A 452 35.00 20.26 11.44
CA LEU A 452 35.27 19.11 10.55
C LEU A 452 34.43 19.18 9.27
N TYR A 453 34.98 18.77 8.12
CA TYR A 453 34.27 18.64 6.86
C TYR A 453 33.38 17.37 6.84
N ASN A 454 32.45 17.32 5.90
CA ASN A 454 31.67 16.08 5.69
C ASN A 454 32.59 14.92 5.38
N GLY A 455 32.46 13.81 6.12
CA GLY A 455 33.32 12.67 5.96
C GLY A 455 33.28 11.67 7.11
N VAL A 456 34.09 10.63 6.97
CA VAL A 456 34.28 9.58 7.97
C VAL A 456 35.48 9.91 8.85
N TYR A 457 35.29 9.79 10.17
CA TYR A 457 36.29 10.06 11.17
C TYR A 457 36.36 8.92 12.19
N PHE A 458 37.49 8.83 12.89
CA PHE A 458 37.74 7.85 13.93
C PHE A 458 38.12 8.58 15.22
N LEU A 459 37.33 8.38 16.27
CA LEU A 459 37.62 8.83 17.61
C LEU A 459 38.44 7.76 18.34
N ARG A 460 39.62 8.07 18.79
CA ARG A 460 40.45 7.19 19.60
C ARG A 460 40.47 7.68 21.05
N ILE A 461 40.17 6.76 21.97
CA ILE A 461 40.25 6.94 23.42
C ILE A 461 40.93 5.72 23.98
N GLU A 462 42.16 5.88 24.54
CA GLU A 462 43.03 4.79 24.99
C GLU A 462 43.22 3.74 23.86
N ASP A 463 42.81 2.51 24.07
CA ASP A 463 42.88 1.40 23.13
C ASP A 463 41.65 1.26 22.20
N LYS A 464 40.61 2.08 22.47
CA LYS A 464 39.35 2.01 21.71
C LYS A 464 39.32 2.99 20.55
N ILE A 465 38.83 2.54 19.41
CA ILE A 465 38.64 3.36 18.20
C ILE A 465 37.17 3.23 17.77
N ILE A 466 36.50 4.38 17.63
CA ILE A 466 35.09 4.45 17.29
C ILE A 466 34.95 5.26 16.01
N ARG A 467 34.31 4.68 15.02
CA ARG A 467 33.98 5.34 13.74
C ARG A 467 32.76 6.24 13.93
N PHE A 468 32.80 7.47 13.41
CA PHE A 468 31.64 8.33 13.27
C PHE A 468 31.64 9.07 11.92
N VAL A 469 30.53 9.66 11.55
CA VAL A 469 30.34 10.39 10.31
C VAL A 469 29.92 11.81 10.63
N VAL A 470 30.51 12.79 9.94
CA VAL A 470 30.07 14.20 9.96
C VAL A 470 29.33 14.48 8.66
N CYS A 471 28.10 15.00 8.76
CA CYS A 471 27.28 15.37 7.63
C CYS A 471 26.48 16.64 7.98
N ARG A 472 26.66 17.70 7.20
CA ARG A 472 26.01 19.00 7.39
C ARG A 472 24.90 19.23 6.37
#